data_4e4e2d6a7224c88b2b0ee1a7ed29da61
#
_entry.id   4e4e2d6a7224c88b2b0ee1a7ed29da61
#
_cell.length_a   1.000
_cell.length_b   1.000
_cell.length_c   1.000
_cell.angle_alpha   90.00
_cell.angle_beta   90.00
_cell.angle_gamma   90.00
#
_symmetry.space_group_name_H-M   'P 1'
#
loop_
_entity.id
_entity.type
_entity.pdbx_description
1 polymer ?
#
loop_
_entity_poly.entity_id
_entity_poly.type
_entity_poly.pdbx_seq_one_letter_code
_entity_poly.pdbx_strand_id
1 'polypeptide(L)'
;MASAPETKLPETDSSDAGSSFFDDFCIPVNLVITAIILILVYKIYAKFTKVPAESPALELPKIRKDMTVAELRQYDGNQPDGRVLVAVNGWIFDVTRGRRFYGPGGPYAAFGGKDASRGLATFSVTSSDKEYDDLSDLNSMEMESVKEWEAQFREKYDLVGRLLKPGEEPINYSDEEPEETDTSTPTPVEEKKEQ
;
A
#
# COMPACT_ATOMS: atom_id res chain seq x y z
N MET A 1 -30.71 88.02 -19.08
CA MET A 1 -29.97 86.81 -19.48
C MET A 1 -28.89 86.63 -18.45
N ALA A 2 -29.14 85.79 -17.44
CA ALA A 2 -28.22 85.54 -16.37
C ALA A 2 -27.79 84.07 -16.48
N SER A 3 -26.48 83.86 -16.68
CA SER A 3 -25.85 82.58 -16.75
C SER A 3 -25.63 82.10 -15.34
N ALA A 4 -26.12 80.90 -15.02
CA ALA A 4 -25.91 80.23 -13.73
C ALA A 4 -24.53 79.62 -13.67
N PRO A 5 -23.84 79.56 -12.49
CA PRO A 5 -22.56 78.91 -12.32
C PRO A 5 -22.73 77.41 -12.11
N GLU A 6 -21.98 76.63 -12.84
CA GLU A 6 -21.81 75.16 -12.64
C GLU A 6 -21.14 74.91 -11.31
N THR A 7 -21.80 74.17 -10.45
CA THR A 7 -21.24 73.62 -9.19
C THR A 7 -20.48 72.36 -9.48
N LYS A 8 -19.17 72.44 -9.41
CA LYS A 8 -18.25 71.32 -9.50
C LYS A 8 -18.33 70.51 -8.18
N LEU A 9 -18.84 69.26 -8.23
CA LEU A 9 -18.85 68.35 -7.15
C LEU A 9 -17.38 67.85 -6.88
N PRO A 10 -16.95 67.73 -5.63
CA PRO A 10 -15.65 67.20 -5.35
C PRO A 10 -15.65 65.68 -5.60
N GLU A 11 -14.70 65.20 -6.40
CA GLU A 11 -14.36 63.82 -6.54
C GLU A 11 -13.85 63.34 -5.20
N THR A 12 -14.55 62.38 -4.57
CA THR A 12 -14.06 61.65 -3.41
C THR A 12 -13.04 60.63 -3.90
N ASP A 13 -11.81 60.96 -3.71
CA ASP A 13 -10.67 60.03 -3.79
C ASP A 13 -10.83 59.02 -2.66
N SER A 14 -11.49 57.88 -2.97
CA SER A 14 -11.59 56.74 -2.07
C SER A 14 -10.30 55.93 -2.17
N SER A 15 -9.36 56.35 -1.37
CA SER A 15 -8.11 55.75 -0.94
C SER A 15 -8.07 54.23 -1.14
N ASP A 16 -7.19 53.83 -2.04
CA ASP A 16 -6.54 52.55 -2.20
C ASP A 16 -5.53 52.28 -1.06
N ALA A 17 -5.99 52.37 0.17
CA ALA A 17 -5.12 52.15 1.36
C ALA A 17 -5.30 50.75 1.99
N GLY A 18 -6.18 49.91 1.43
CA GLY A 18 -6.47 48.58 1.99
C GLY A 18 -5.71 47.43 1.37
N SER A 19 -5.23 47.53 0.14
CA SER A 19 -4.57 46.45 -0.57
C SER A 19 -3.11 46.28 -0.18
N SER A 20 -2.41 47.39 0.07
CA SER A 20 -0.97 47.37 0.37
C SER A 20 -0.66 46.70 1.71
N PHE A 21 -1.51 46.85 2.72
CA PHE A 21 -1.24 46.26 4.06
C PHE A 21 -1.40 44.76 4.09
N PHE A 22 -2.34 44.21 3.33
CA PHE A 22 -2.50 42.75 3.23
C PHE A 22 -1.40 42.13 2.38
N ASP A 23 -0.96 42.76 1.30
CA ASP A 23 0.11 42.26 0.45
C ASP A 23 1.46 42.27 1.17
N ASP A 24 1.79 43.32 1.91
CA ASP A 24 3.03 43.39 2.69
C ASP A 24 3.09 42.39 3.87
N PHE A 25 1.96 41.97 4.40
CA PHE A 25 1.90 41.01 5.49
C PHE A 25 1.73 39.56 5.01
N CYS A 26 0.95 39.34 3.94
CA CYS A 26 0.68 37.98 3.41
C CYS A 26 1.91 37.36 2.73
N ILE A 27 2.75 38.16 2.05
CA ILE A 27 3.95 37.63 1.38
C ILE A 27 4.94 37.01 2.37
N PRO A 28 5.37 37.68 3.46
CA PRO A 28 6.31 37.07 4.40
C PRO A 28 5.70 35.91 5.16
N VAL A 29 4.40 35.93 5.49
CA VAL A 29 3.70 34.80 6.16
C VAL A 29 3.66 33.59 5.25
N ASN A 30 3.31 33.77 3.97
CA ASN A 30 3.29 32.68 3.00
C ASN A 30 4.68 32.08 2.79
N LEU A 31 5.75 32.90 2.74
CA LEU A 31 7.11 32.42 2.64
C LEU A 31 7.53 31.61 3.88
N VAL A 32 7.15 32.05 5.07
CA VAL A 32 7.43 31.32 6.31
C VAL A 32 6.68 29.97 6.34
N ILE A 33 5.40 29.96 5.97
CA ILE A 33 4.59 28.72 5.90
C ILE A 33 5.18 27.78 4.87
N THR A 34 5.54 28.27 3.68
CA THR A 34 6.18 27.44 2.64
C THR A 34 7.49 26.87 3.12
N ALA A 35 8.33 27.66 3.81
CA ALA A 35 9.58 27.18 4.38
C ALA A 35 9.34 26.09 5.43
N ILE A 36 8.35 26.25 6.30
CA ILE A 36 7.97 25.23 7.30
C ILE A 36 7.49 23.94 6.61
N ILE A 37 6.64 24.07 5.59
CA ILE A 37 6.18 22.90 4.81
C ILE A 37 7.36 22.18 4.16
N LEU A 38 8.28 22.90 3.53
CA LEU A 38 9.48 22.32 2.91
C LEU A 38 10.37 21.62 3.94
N ILE A 39 10.53 22.21 5.13
CA ILE A 39 11.30 21.59 6.23
C ILE A 39 10.59 20.33 6.73
N LEU A 40 9.27 20.34 6.87
CA LEU A 40 8.49 19.17 7.27
C LEU A 40 8.58 18.07 6.22
N VAL A 41 8.37 18.41 4.95
CA VAL A 41 8.54 17.47 3.82
C VAL A 41 9.95 16.90 3.80
N TYR A 42 10.98 17.74 3.96
CA TYR A 42 12.36 17.28 4.04
C TYR A 42 12.62 16.37 5.24
N LYS A 43 12.08 16.70 6.43
CA LYS A 43 12.21 15.82 7.62
C LYS A 43 11.49 14.48 7.43
N ILE A 44 10.29 14.51 6.82
CA ILE A 44 9.55 13.28 6.48
C ILE A 44 10.36 12.48 5.45
N TYR A 45 10.80 13.11 4.37
CA TYR A 45 11.64 12.48 3.34
C TYR A 45 12.94 11.91 3.94
N ALA A 46 13.66 12.69 4.76
CA ALA A 46 14.87 12.25 5.44
C ALA A 46 14.62 11.11 6.44
N LYS A 47 13.43 11.05 7.06
CA LYS A 47 13.04 9.93 7.92
C LYS A 47 12.71 8.67 7.10
N PHE A 48 12.10 8.84 5.92
CA PHE A 48 11.83 7.74 4.99
C PHE A 48 13.09 7.24 4.27
N THR A 49 14.03 8.13 3.92
CA THR A 49 15.29 7.76 3.27
C THR A 49 16.37 7.29 4.25
N LYS A 50 16.26 7.62 5.54
CA LYS A 50 17.03 7.01 6.62
C LYS A 50 16.43 5.68 7.07
N VAL A 51 15.73 4.97 6.19
CA VAL A 51 15.53 3.54 6.37
C VAL A 51 16.94 2.96 6.45
N PRO A 52 17.32 2.28 7.54
CA PRO A 52 18.57 1.54 7.58
C PRO A 52 18.60 0.73 6.30
N ALA A 53 19.72 0.82 5.54
CA ALA A 53 19.93 -0.04 4.40
C ALA A 53 19.47 -1.43 4.85
N GLU A 54 18.52 -2.01 4.14
CA GLU A 54 18.05 -3.37 4.38
C GLU A 54 19.31 -4.15 4.71
N SER A 55 19.42 -4.63 5.97
CA SER A 55 20.43 -5.62 6.31
C SER A 55 20.36 -6.58 5.14
N PRO A 56 21.53 -6.92 4.48
CA PRO A 56 21.48 -7.74 3.28
C PRO A 56 20.46 -8.81 3.56
N ALA A 57 19.36 -8.80 2.79
CA ALA A 57 18.23 -9.65 3.06
C ALA A 57 18.84 -11.04 3.19
N LEU A 58 18.83 -11.61 4.39
CA LEU A 58 19.15 -13.01 4.51
C LEU A 58 18.21 -13.64 3.50
N GLU A 59 18.77 -14.11 2.38
CA GLU A 59 18.00 -14.82 1.37
C GLU A 59 17.52 -16.12 2.04
N LEU A 60 16.42 -15.98 2.77
CA LEU A 60 15.79 -17.12 3.40
C LEU A 60 15.33 -18.06 2.30
N PRO A 61 15.52 -19.36 2.44
CA PRO A 61 15.06 -20.32 1.45
C PRO A 61 13.56 -20.11 1.22
N LYS A 62 13.13 -20.16 -0.05
CA LYS A 62 11.71 -20.04 -0.40
C LYS A 62 10.94 -21.19 0.24
N ILE A 63 9.86 -20.87 0.94
CA ILE A 63 8.94 -21.86 1.49
C ILE A 63 7.81 -22.03 0.48
N ARG A 64 7.49 -23.28 0.15
CA ARG A 64 6.26 -23.66 -0.57
C ARG A 64 5.52 -24.69 0.27
N LYS A 65 4.48 -24.22 0.96
CA LYS A 65 3.70 -25.06 1.89
C LYS A 65 2.34 -24.41 2.15
N ASP A 66 1.29 -25.23 2.08
CA ASP A 66 -0.02 -24.86 2.63
C ASP A 66 0.05 -24.89 4.16
N MET A 67 -0.61 -23.98 4.83
CA MET A 67 -0.56 -23.85 6.29
C MET A 67 -1.93 -23.62 6.87
N THR A 68 -2.15 -24.16 8.06
CA THR A 68 -3.28 -23.78 8.90
C THR A 68 -3.05 -22.40 9.52
N VAL A 69 -4.12 -21.76 10.03
CA VAL A 69 -4.01 -20.50 10.76
C VAL A 69 -3.07 -20.61 11.96
N ALA A 70 -3.05 -21.77 12.65
CA ALA A 70 -2.17 -22.01 13.78
C ALA A 70 -0.69 -22.06 13.39
N GLU A 71 -0.37 -22.66 12.24
CA GLU A 71 1.00 -22.68 11.68
C GLU A 71 1.41 -21.28 11.20
N LEU A 72 0.52 -20.57 10.52
CA LEU A 72 0.78 -19.21 10.02
C LEU A 72 1.15 -18.25 11.15
N ARG A 73 0.51 -18.36 12.31
CA ARG A 73 0.78 -17.53 13.50
C ARG A 73 2.24 -17.58 13.99
N GLN A 74 2.99 -18.64 13.64
CA GLN A 74 4.39 -18.76 14.00
C GLN A 74 5.29 -17.81 13.21
N TYR A 75 4.80 -17.24 12.10
CA TYR A 75 5.55 -16.38 11.18
C TYR A 75 5.19 -14.90 11.34
N ASP A 76 5.19 -14.40 12.56
CA ASP A 76 4.88 -13.01 12.90
C ASP A 76 6.12 -12.08 12.88
N GLY A 77 7.30 -12.63 12.61
CA GLY A 77 8.57 -11.91 12.58
C GLY A 77 9.31 -11.86 13.92
N ASN A 78 8.82 -12.53 14.97
CA ASN A 78 9.50 -12.63 16.27
C ASN A 78 10.46 -13.82 16.35
N GLN A 79 10.36 -14.79 15.44
CA GLN A 79 11.25 -15.93 15.40
C GLN A 79 12.68 -15.54 14.95
N PRO A 80 13.69 -16.40 15.17
CA PRO A 80 15.11 -16.06 14.95
C PRO A 80 15.45 -15.67 13.51
N ASP A 81 14.79 -16.25 12.52
CA ASP A 81 14.94 -15.91 11.10
C ASP A 81 14.21 -14.61 10.71
N GLY A 82 13.31 -14.14 11.57
CA GLY A 82 12.56 -12.91 11.41
C GLY A 82 11.60 -12.93 10.21
N ARG A 83 11.24 -14.11 9.71
CA ARG A 83 10.31 -14.26 8.59
C ARG A 83 8.92 -13.78 8.97
N VAL A 84 8.27 -13.07 8.05
CA VAL A 84 6.89 -12.61 8.21
C VAL A 84 6.06 -13.13 7.07
N LEU A 85 5.01 -13.86 7.39
CA LEU A 85 4.01 -14.32 6.42
C LEU A 85 2.68 -13.63 6.70
N VAL A 86 1.91 -13.36 5.64
CA VAL A 86 0.56 -12.78 5.73
C VAL A 86 -0.35 -13.54 4.76
N ALA A 87 -1.55 -13.88 5.19
CA ALA A 87 -2.56 -14.44 4.30
C ALA A 87 -3.49 -13.33 3.77
N VAL A 88 -3.84 -13.43 2.48
CA VAL A 88 -4.82 -12.56 1.79
C VAL A 88 -5.62 -13.41 0.84
N ASN A 89 -6.94 -13.39 0.97
CA ASN A 89 -7.88 -14.15 0.14
C ASN A 89 -7.58 -15.67 0.09
N GLY A 90 -7.18 -16.24 1.21
CA GLY A 90 -6.82 -17.66 1.31
C GLY A 90 -5.43 -18.02 0.74
N TRP A 91 -4.62 -17.06 0.33
CA TRP A 91 -3.26 -17.24 -0.14
C TRP A 91 -2.24 -16.66 0.83
N ILE A 92 -1.16 -17.37 1.07
CA ILE A 92 -0.09 -16.97 2.00
C ILE A 92 1.08 -16.40 1.20
N PHE A 93 1.54 -15.22 1.61
CA PHE A 93 2.62 -14.46 0.98
C PHE A 93 3.78 -14.27 1.96
N ASP A 94 5.01 -14.41 1.47
CA ASP A 94 6.22 -14.07 2.23
C ASP A 94 6.48 -12.56 2.12
N VAL A 95 6.08 -11.85 3.14
CA VAL A 95 6.26 -10.40 3.24
C VAL A 95 7.51 -9.99 4.02
N THR A 96 8.48 -10.88 4.19
CA THR A 96 9.72 -10.63 4.95
C THR A 96 10.47 -9.41 4.41
N ARG A 97 10.47 -9.18 3.09
CA ARG A 97 11.02 -7.96 2.47
C ARG A 97 10.30 -6.69 2.93
N GLY A 98 9.04 -6.82 3.35
CA GLY A 98 8.21 -5.77 3.94
C GLY A 98 8.18 -5.78 5.47
N ARG A 99 9.12 -6.43 6.16
CA ARG A 99 9.14 -6.57 7.62
C ARG A 99 8.97 -5.26 8.37
N ARG A 100 9.47 -4.16 7.82
CA ARG A 100 9.28 -2.80 8.40
C ARG A 100 7.82 -2.39 8.51
N PHE A 101 6.92 -2.99 7.70
CA PHE A 101 5.48 -2.72 7.70
C PHE A 101 4.71 -3.78 8.50
N TYR A 102 5.00 -5.06 8.27
CA TYR A 102 4.22 -6.20 8.77
C TYR A 102 4.85 -6.89 9.97
N GLY A 103 6.14 -6.68 10.21
CA GLY A 103 6.85 -7.25 11.35
C GLY A 103 6.61 -6.47 12.64
N PRO A 104 7.20 -6.96 13.76
CA PRO A 104 7.06 -6.34 15.07
C PRO A 104 7.41 -4.86 15.08
N GLY A 105 6.51 -4.02 15.61
CA GLY A 105 6.67 -2.56 15.64
C GLY A 105 6.32 -1.83 14.36
N GLY A 106 5.95 -2.53 13.30
CA GLY A 106 5.46 -1.95 12.05
C GLY A 106 4.01 -1.46 12.16
N PRO A 107 3.57 -0.55 11.27
CA PRO A 107 2.21 -0.03 11.27
C PRO A 107 1.14 -1.09 10.97
N TYR A 108 1.49 -2.18 10.31
CA TYR A 108 0.64 -3.31 9.96
C TYR A 108 1.08 -4.60 10.68
N ALA A 109 1.76 -4.50 11.82
CA ALA A 109 2.21 -5.66 12.59
C ALA A 109 1.05 -6.59 13.02
N ALA A 110 -0.17 -6.06 13.11
CA ALA A 110 -1.36 -6.85 13.39
C ALA A 110 -1.66 -7.92 12.33
N PHE A 111 -1.13 -7.80 11.12
CA PHE A 111 -1.32 -8.74 10.02
C PHE A 111 -0.22 -9.82 9.94
N GLY A 112 0.93 -9.58 10.57
CA GLY A 112 2.04 -10.55 10.61
C GLY A 112 1.60 -11.86 11.25
N GLY A 113 1.80 -12.98 10.55
CA GLY A 113 1.38 -14.31 10.99
C GLY A 113 -0.13 -14.53 10.99
N LYS A 114 -0.92 -13.73 10.28
CA LYS A 114 -2.39 -13.79 10.32
C LYS A 114 -3.01 -13.59 8.93
N ASP A 115 -4.33 -13.84 8.87
CA ASP A 115 -5.15 -13.49 7.72
C ASP A 115 -5.54 -12.01 7.80
N ALA A 116 -5.08 -11.24 6.82
CA ALA A 116 -5.32 -9.80 6.70
C ALA A 116 -6.57 -9.48 5.84
N SER A 117 -7.21 -10.46 5.23
CA SER A 117 -8.27 -10.26 4.22
C SER A 117 -9.37 -9.31 4.69
N ARG A 118 -9.94 -9.55 5.86
CA ARG A 118 -11.00 -8.72 6.42
C ARG A 118 -10.51 -7.30 6.73
N GLY A 119 -9.33 -7.18 7.34
CA GLY A 119 -8.75 -5.88 7.67
C GLY A 119 -8.50 -5.04 6.42
N LEU A 120 -8.00 -5.67 5.35
CA LEU A 120 -7.77 -5.02 4.06
C LEU A 120 -9.10 -4.64 3.37
N ALA A 121 -10.09 -5.51 3.41
CA ALA A 121 -11.43 -5.25 2.86
C ALA A 121 -12.10 -4.03 3.50
N THR A 122 -11.98 -3.91 4.81
CA THR A 122 -12.66 -2.87 5.61
C THR A 122 -11.76 -1.67 5.94
N PHE A 123 -10.56 -1.61 5.36
CA PHE A 123 -9.54 -0.58 5.63
C PHE A 123 -9.23 -0.43 7.14
N SER A 124 -9.28 -1.53 7.86
CA SER A 124 -8.99 -1.61 9.29
C SER A 124 -7.70 -2.38 9.56
N VAL A 125 -6.82 -1.84 10.43
CA VAL A 125 -5.59 -2.53 10.82
C VAL A 125 -5.87 -3.48 12.00
N THR A 126 -6.92 -4.28 11.86
CA THR A 126 -7.27 -5.34 12.80
C THR A 126 -7.29 -6.68 12.09
N SER A 127 -6.69 -7.68 12.69
CA SER A 127 -6.78 -9.07 12.23
C SER A 127 -7.89 -9.81 12.97
N SER A 128 -8.49 -10.79 12.33
CA SER A 128 -9.41 -11.71 12.98
C SER A 128 -8.61 -12.67 13.88
N ASP A 129 -9.08 -12.87 15.12
CA ASP A 129 -8.53 -13.91 16.00
C ASP A 129 -9.30 -15.26 15.88
N LYS A 130 -10.22 -15.35 14.91
CA LYS A 130 -10.93 -16.59 14.60
C LYS A 130 -9.94 -17.66 14.14
N GLU A 131 -10.32 -18.93 14.34
CA GLU A 131 -9.56 -20.06 13.82
C GLU A 131 -9.48 -20.07 12.29
N TYR A 132 -10.55 -19.61 11.64
CA TYR A 132 -10.64 -19.35 10.20
C TYR A 132 -11.72 -18.28 9.95
N ASP A 133 -11.45 -17.35 9.05
CA ASP A 133 -12.42 -16.34 8.63
C ASP A 133 -12.84 -16.63 7.19
N ASP A 134 -14.07 -17.05 6.98
CA ASP A 134 -14.60 -17.45 5.67
C ASP A 134 -15.01 -16.28 4.78
N LEU A 135 -15.01 -15.05 5.33
CA LEU A 135 -15.35 -13.81 4.64
C LEU A 135 -16.78 -13.78 4.04
N SER A 136 -17.65 -14.73 4.41
CA SER A 136 -18.98 -14.90 3.82
C SER A 136 -19.95 -13.75 4.10
N ASP A 137 -19.66 -12.95 5.11
CA ASP A 137 -20.42 -11.78 5.53
C ASP A 137 -19.97 -10.47 4.84
N LEU A 138 -18.89 -10.50 4.06
CA LEU A 138 -18.42 -9.34 3.31
C LEU A 138 -19.36 -9.04 2.13
N ASN A 139 -19.63 -7.76 1.91
CA ASN A 139 -20.39 -7.33 0.75
C ASN A 139 -19.55 -7.39 -0.54
N SER A 140 -20.18 -7.19 -1.70
CA SER A 140 -19.52 -7.32 -2.99
C SER A 140 -18.36 -6.34 -3.19
N MET A 141 -18.46 -5.12 -2.66
CA MET A 141 -17.38 -4.10 -2.77
C MET A 141 -16.19 -4.47 -1.88
N GLU A 142 -16.46 -4.94 -0.66
CA GLU A 142 -15.42 -5.40 0.25
C GLU A 142 -14.69 -6.62 -0.33
N MET A 143 -15.45 -7.56 -0.94
CA MET A 143 -14.87 -8.73 -1.58
C MET A 143 -14.05 -8.39 -2.82
N GLU A 144 -14.45 -7.38 -3.59
CA GLU A 144 -13.65 -6.85 -4.69
C GLU A 144 -12.33 -6.25 -4.18
N SER A 145 -12.39 -5.46 -3.10
CA SER A 145 -11.18 -4.92 -2.45
C SER A 145 -10.22 -6.04 -2.00
N VAL A 146 -10.73 -7.15 -1.45
CA VAL A 146 -9.88 -8.30 -1.09
C VAL A 146 -9.13 -8.85 -2.31
N LYS A 147 -9.82 -8.99 -3.45
CA LYS A 147 -9.20 -9.49 -4.69
C LYS A 147 -8.15 -8.52 -5.26
N GLU A 148 -8.42 -7.22 -5.19
CA GLU A 148 -7.45 -6.20 -5.59
C GLU A 148 -6.19 -6.27 -4.72
N TRP A 149 -6.34 -6.43 -3.40
CA TRP A 149 -5.22 -6.62 -2.49
C TRP A 149 -4.46 -7.91 -2.77
N GLU A 150 -5.15 -9.02 -3.03
CA GLU A 150 -4.50 -10.27 -3.43
C GLU A 150 -3.63 -10.06 -4.68
N ALA A 151 -4.16 -9.41 -5.72
CA ALA A 151 -3.41 -9.12 -6.95
C ALA A 151 -2.14 -8.29 -6.67
N GLN A 152 -2.25 -7.25 -5.82
CA GLN A 152 -1.10 -6.43 -5.42
C GLN A 152 -0.06 -7.23 -4.62
N PHE A 153 -0.51 -8.15 -3.75
CA PHE A 153 0.40 -9.00 -2.99
C PHE A 153 1.11 -10.00 -3.90
N ARG A 154 0.42 -10.58 -4.90
CA ARG A 154 1.02 -11.49 -5.90
C ARG A 154 2.11 -10.81 -6.73
N GLU A 155 1.89 -9.56 -7.09
CA GLU A 155 2.88 -8.78 -7.85
C GLU A 155 4.13 -8.47 -7.00
N LYS A 156 3.94 -8.22 -5.71
CA LYS A 156 4.98 -7.67 -4.85
C LYS A 156 5.73 -8.71 -4.03
N TYR A 157 5.10 -9.82 -3.66
CA TYR A 157 5.61 -10.80 -2.69
C TYR A 157 5.59 -12.22 -3.24
N ASP A 158 6.50 -13.05 -2.74
CA ASP A 158 6.55 -14.46 -3.12
C ASP A 158 5.35 -15.23 -2.53
N LEU A 159 4.70 -16.02 -3.36
CA LEU A 159 3.62 -16.91 -2.93
C LEU A 159 4.21 -18.11 -2.18
N VAL A 160 3.68 -18.40 -1.00
CA VAL A 160 4.09 -19.52 -0.15
C VAL A 160 3.19 -20.74 -0.36
N GLY A 161 1.88 -20.55 -0.33
CA GLY A 161 0.88 -21.61 -0.45
C GLY A 161 -0.51 -21.10 -0.11
N ARG A 162 -1.41 -21.99 0.29
CA ARG A 162 -2.79 -21.67 0.68
C ARG A 162 -2.97 -21.67 2.18
N LEU A 163 -3.87 -20.84 2.66
CA LEU A 163 -4.39 -20.91 4.02
C LEU A 163 -5.47 -21.99 4.07
N LEU A 164 -5.19 -23.07 4.79
CA LEU A 164 -6.10 -24.21 4.89
C LEU A 164 -7.32 -23.90 5.75
N LYS A 165 -8.46 -24.36 5.28
CA LYS A 165 -9.69 -24.41 6.09
C LYS A 165 -9.60 -25.53 7.12
N PRO A 166 -10.36 -25.44 8.21
CA PRO A 166 -10.45 -26.55 9.17
C PRO A 166 -10.84 -27.85 8.47
N GLY A 167 -10.02 -28.89 8.61
CA GLY A 167 -10.22 -30.19 7.99
C GLY A 167 -9.77 -30.33 6.54
N GLU A 168 -9.18 -29.30 5.94
CA GLU A 168 -8.55 -29.38 4.61
C GLU A 168 -7.11 -29.93 4.70
N GLU A 169 -6.76 -30.82 3.77
CA GLU A 169 -5.42 -31.39 3.72
C GLU A 169 -4.48 -30.53 2.83
N PRO A 170 -3.19 -30.40 3.20
CA PRO A 170 -2.21 -29.66 2.43
C PRO A 170 -1.89 -30.37 1.11
N ILE A 171 -1.67 -29.58 0.05
CA ILE A 171 -1.14 -30.09 -1.21
C ILE A 171 0.36 -30.31 -1.08
N ASN A 172 0.86 -31.43 -1.63
CA ASN A 172 2.28 -31.69 -1.69
C ASN A 172 2.90 -30.98 -2.91
N TYR A 173 3.73 -29.98 -2.66
CA TYR A 173 4.44 -29.23 -3.71
C TYR A 173 5.77 -29.87 -4.14
N SER A 174 6.08 -31.09 -3.67
CA SER A 174 7.38 -31.75 -3.91
C SER A 174 7.58 -32.16 -5.37
N ASP A 175 6.53 -32.24 -6.17
CA ASP A 175 6.55 -32.77 -7.53
C ASP A 175 6.40 -31.71 -8.64
N GLU A 176 6.25 -30.43 -8.29
CA GLU A 176 6.20 -29.35 -9.24
C GLU A 176 7.58 -28.66 -9.35
N GLU A 177 8.37 -29.02 -10.34
CA GLU A 177 9.47 -28.17 -10.80
C GLU A 177 8.89 -26.81 -11.23
N PRO A 178 9.57 -25.67 -10.96
CA PRO A 178 9.09 -24.38 -11.41
C PRO A 178 9.03 -24.34 -12.93
N GLU A 179 7.83 -24.42 -13.53
CA GLU A 179 7.64 -24.03 -14.92
C GLU A 179 8.06 -22.57 -15.07
N GLU A 180 9.27 -22.36 -15.59
CA GLU A 180 9.66 -21.10 -16.16
C GLU A 180 8.70 -20.86 -17.33
N THR A 181 7.78 -19.92 -17.16
CA THR A 181 6.92 -19.45 -18.26
C THR A 181 7.80 -18.70 -19.24
N ASP A 182 8.42 -19.48 -20.15
CA ASP A 182 9.05 -18.98 -21.36
C ASP A 182 7.92 -18.44 -22.27
N THR A 183 7.76 -17.14 -22.27
CA THR A 183 6.92 -16.42 -23.23
C THR A 183 7.59 -16.44 -24.60
N SER A 184 7.66 -17.62 -25.22
CA SER A 184 7.98 -17.72 -26.64
C SER A 184 6.69 -17.53 -27.46
N THR A 185 6.60 -16.37 -28.05
CA THR A 185 5.67 -15.97 -29.10
C THR A 185 5.52 -17.06 -30.17
N PRO A 186 4.32 -17.53 -30.52
CA PRO A 186 4.14 -18.42 -31.66
C PRO A 186 4.33 -17.62 -32.96
N THR A 187 5.35 -17.97 -33.69
CA THR A 187 5.58 -17.53 -35.07
C THR A 187 4.45 -18.06 -35.97
N PRO A 188 3.86 -17.26 -36.87
CA PRO A 188 2.84 -17.74 -37.78
C PRO A 188 3.45 -18.73 -38.79
N VAL A 189 2.90 -19.92 -38.86
CA VAL A 189 3.23 -20.92 -39.87
C VAL A 189 2.62 -20.48 -41.21
N GLU A 190 3.50 -20.22 -42.18
CA GLU A 190 3.19 -19.90 -43.54
C GLU A 190 2.63 -21.15 -44.27
N GLU A 191 1.35 -21.08 -44.67
CA GLU A 191 0.65 -22.14 -45.41
C GLU A 191 1.15 -22.16 -46.83
N LYS A 192 2.02 -23.12 -47.16
CA LYS A 192 2.37 -23.43 -48.55
C LYS A 192 1.22 -24.19 -49.21
N LYS A 193 0.52 -23.51 -50.13
CA LYS A 193 -0.31 -24.16 -51.16
C LYS A 193 0.59 -24.89 -52.15
N GLU A 194 0.44 -26.19 -52.28
CA GLU A 194 0.83 -26.95 -53.47
C GLU A 194 -0.39 -27.22 -54.34
N GLN A 195 -0.15 -27.06 -55.63
CA GLN A 195 -1.07 -27.26 -56.76
C GLN A 195 -1.47 -28.73 -56.91
#